data_16927b04d1a1304597cee0ef07faf664
#
_entry.id   16927b04d1a1304597cee0ef07faf664
#
_cell.length_a   1.000
_cell.length_b   1.000
_cell.length_c   1.000
_cell.angle_alpha   90.00
_cell.angle_beta   90.00
_cell.angle_gamma   90.00
#
_symmetry.space_group_name_H-M   'P 1'
#
loop_
_entity.id
_entity.type
_entity.pdbx_description
1 polymer ?
#
loop_
_entity_poly.entity_id
_entity_poly.type
_entity_poly.pdbx_seq_one_letter_code
_entity_poly.pdbx_strand_id
1 'polypeptide(L)'
;LREFRNRNKPSLGLLTLNGLTAADSIIIPVQCEYYALEGLEQLLNTFQLVRKHLNPDLQLLGVVLTMYDSRTNLSAQVVDQVKEYFGAKVFGAIIPRNVRLSEAPSHGKPISYYDGKSKGAEMYRFLAENVIERCGGR
;
A
#
# COMPACT_ATOMS: atom_id res chain seq x y z
N LEU A 1 25.23 0.89 2.73
CA LEU A 1 25.52 -0.55 2.80
C LEU A 1 25.14 -1.20 4.13
N ARG A 2 25.21 -0.47 5.25
CA ARG A 2 24.74 -0.98 6.56
C ARG A 2 23.22 -1.14 6.61
N GLU A 3 22.48 -0.34 5.89
CA GLU A 3 21.01 -0.39 5.84
C GLU A 3 20.49 -1.63 5.12
N PHE A 4 21.22 -2.15 4.13
CA PHE A 4 20.85 -3.38 3.43
C PHE A 4 21.05 -4.66 4.27
N ARG A 5 21.80 -4.59 5.36
CA ARG A 5 22.05 -5.77 6.22
C ARG A 5 20.97 -6.00 7.27
N ASN A 6 20.15 -5.02 7.57
CA ASN A 6 19.13 -5.14 8.60
C ASN A 6 17.79 -5.56 7.99
N ARG A 7 17.73 -6.81 7.52
CA ARG A 7 16.54 -7.38 6.86
C ARG A 7 15.29 -7.44 7.75
N ASN A 8 15.44 -7.17 9.05
CA ASN A 8 14.35 -7.26 10.03
C ASN A 8 13.74 -5.92 10.41
N LYS A 9 14.24 -4.82 9.87
CA LYS A 9 13.62 -3.50 10.01
C LYS A 9 13.31 -2.96 8.63
N PRO A 10 12.08 -2.43 8.39
CA PRO A 10 11.81 -1.71 7.16
C PRO A 10 12.79 -0.55 7.06
N SER A 11 13.85 -0.74 6.28
CA SER A 11 14.79 0.33 6.00
C SER A 11 14.21 1.18 4.88
N LEU A 12 13.93 2.43 5.19
CA LEU A 12 13.60 3.45 4.21
C LEU A 12 14.91 3.88 3.55
N GLY A 13 15.32 3.11 2.53
CA GLY A 13 16.55 3.35 1.81
C GLY A 13 16.51 4.57 0.91
N LEU A 14 17.64 4.86 0.26
CA LEU A 14 17.81 5.98 -0.64
C LEU A 14 16.78 6.00 -1.79
N LEU A 15 16.38 4.82 -2.29
CA LEU A 15 15.36 4.73 -3.35
C LEU A 15 14.00 5.24 -2.88
N THR A 16 13.59 4.89 -1.66
CA THR A 16 12.36 5.42 -1.07
C THR A 16 12.43 6.92 -0.91
N LEU A 17 13.53 7.44 -0.39
CA LEU A 17 13.74 8.87 -0.22
C LEU A 17 13.68 9.61 -1.57
N ASN A 18 14.34 9.08 -2.60
CA ASN A 18 14.31 9.65 -3.95
C ASN A 18 12.90 9.64 -4.53
N GLY A 19 12.18 8.53 -4.36
CA GLY A 19 10.78 8.42 -4.80
C GLY A 19 9.87 9.44 -4.14
N LEU A 20 9.94 9.60 -2.84
CA LEU A 20 9.15 10.56 -2.09
C LEU A 20 9.49 12.01 -2.47
N THR A 21 10.76 12.29 -2.74
CA THR A 21 11.20 13.64 -3.14
C THR A 21 10.68 14.02 -4.52
N ALA A 22 10.56 13.06 -5.43
CA ALA A 22 10.13 13.29 -6.81
C ALA A 22 8.62 13.19 -7.03
N ALA A 23 7.89 12.54 -6.13
CA ALA A 23 6.46 12.26 -6.32
C ALA A 23 5.58 13.48 -6.06
N ASP A 24 4.46 13.56 -6.74
CA ASP A 24 3.38 14.52 -6.45
C ASP A 24 2.48 13.99 -5.32
N SER A 25 2.16 12.70 -5.37
CA SER A 25 1.40 12.00 -4.34
C SER A 25 1.85 10.55 -4.22
N ILE A 26 1.52 9.93 -3.08
CA ILE A 26 1.85 8.52 -2.83
C ILE A 26 0.62 7.72 -2.43
N ILE A 27 0.66 6.44 -2.75
CA ILE A 27 -0.25 5.42 -2.22
C ILE A 27 0.59 4.49 -1.36
N ILE A 28 0.13 4.24 -0.13
CA ILE A 28 0.81 3.35 0.81
C ILE A 28 0.06 2.03 0.87
N PRO A 29 0.62 0.92 0.37
CA PRO A 29 0.07 -0.40 0.63
C PRO A 29 0.43 -0.86 2.03
N VAL A 30 -0.55 -1.38 2.76
CA VAL A 30 -0.38 -1.93 4.10
C VAL A 30 -0.86 -3.38 4.09
N GLN A 31 0.04 -4.31 4.33
CA GLN A 31 -0.31 -5.72 4.47
C GLN A 31 -1.04 -5.94 5.80
N CYS A 32 -2.12 -6.71 5.79
CA CYS A 32 -2.90 -7.04 6.98
C CYS A 32 -2.19 -8.12 7.81
N GLU A 33 -0.96 -7.85 8.26
CA GLU A 33 -0.07 -8.74 8.99
C GLU A 33 0.43 -8.10 10.29
N TYR A 34 1.17 -8.89 11.10
CA TYR A 34 1.48 -8.60 12.49
C TYR A 34 2.23 -7.28 12.75
N TYR A 35 3.18 -6.89 11.94
CA TYR A 35 3.98 -5.67 12.14
C TYR A 35 3.59 -4.51 11.21
N ALA A 36 2.39 -4.57 10.65
CA ALA A 36 1.94 -3.59 9.67
C ALA A 36 2.00 -2.14 10.19
N LEU A 37 1.56 -1.92 11.42
CA LEU A 37 1.48 -0.58 12.01
C LEU A 37 2.86 0.00 12.33
N GLU A 38 3.81 -0.82 12.76
CA GLU A 38 5.18 -0.39 13.04
C GLU A 38 5.88 0.12 11.76
N GLY A 39 5.80 -0.65 10.68
CA GLY A 39 6.35 -0.24 9.39
C GLY A 39 5.69 1.01 8.83
N LEU A 40 4.39 1.11 9.02
CA LEU A 40 3.61 2.26 8.60
C LEU A 40 4.01 3.54 9.36
N GLU A 41 4.20 3.44 10.66
CA GLU A 41 4.66 4.57 11.49
C GLU A 41 6.01 5.11 11.03
N GLN A 42 6.97 4.21 10.76
CA GLN A 42 8.27 4.61 10.24
C GLN A 42 8.18 5.31 8.88
N LEU A 43 7.35 4.78 7.99
CA LEU A 43 7.13 5.40 6.68
C LEU A 43 6.49 6.77 6.81
N LEU A 44 5.51 6.94 7.68
CA LEU A 44 4.86 8.23 7.91
C LEU A 44 5.83 9.26 8.49
N ASN A 45 6.72 8.86 9.39
CA ASN A 45 7.76 9.75 9.93
C ASN A 45 8.67 10.23 8.79
N THR A 46 9.11 9.36 7.92
CA THR A 46 9.92 9.73 6.74
C THR A 46 9.13 10.62 5.78
N PHE A 47 7.87 10.32 5.54
CA PHE A 47 6.98 11.15 4.72
C PHE A 47 6.89 12.58 5.26
N GLN A 48 6.71 12.76 6.55
CA GLN A 48 6.65 14.08 7.17
C GLN A 48 7.98 14.83 7.06
N LEU A 49 9.11 14.15 7.24
CA LEU A 49 10.43 14.76 7.07
C LEU A 49 10.67 15.21 5.63
N VAL A 50 10.27 14.40 4.65
CA VAL A 50 10.39 14.76 3.23
C VAL A 50 9.52 15.98 2.90
N ARG A 51 8.28 16.01 3.38
CA ARG A 51 7.40 17.17 3.20
C ARG A 51 7.98 18.44 3.80
N LYS A 52 8.61 18.33 4.96
CA LYS A 52 9.16 19.48 5.67
C LYS A 52 10.41 20.06 4.99
N HIS A 53 11.28 19.18 4.45
CA HIS A 53 12.63 19.59 4.03
C HIS A 53 12.90 19.49 2.53
N LEU A 54 12.22 18.62 1.79
CA LEU A 54 12.58 18.27 0.41
C LEU A 54 11.45 18.48 -0.60
N ASN A 55 10.21 18.16 -0.22
CA ASN A 55 9.06 18.21 -1.13
C ASN A 55 7.80 18.63 -0.38
N PRO A 56 7.56 19.93 -0.21
CA PRO A 56 6.41 20.44 0.56
C PRO A 56 5.06 20.10 -0.04
N ASP A 57 4.99 19.87 -1.36
CA ASP A 57 3.76 19.60 -2.10
C ASP A 57 3.39 18.12 -2.13
N LEU A 58 4.23 17.25 -1.57
CA LEU A 58 3.97 15.81 -1.49
C LEU A 58 2.70 15.53 -0.69
N GLN A 59 1.77 14.78 -1.29
CA GLN A 59 0.50 14.43 -0.67
C GLN A 59 0.33 12.91 -0.52
N LEU A 60 -0.38 12.51 0.53
CA LEU A 60 -0.86 11.14 0.68
C LEU A 60 -2.18 11.01 -0.08
N LEU A 61 -2.16 10.31 -1.21
CA LEU A 61 -3.37 10.02 -1.98
C LEU A 61 -4.27 9.04 -1.25
N GLY A 62 -3.67 8.03 -0.64
CA GLY A 62 -4.42 7.07 0.15
C GLY A 62 -3.60 5.88 0.63
N VAL A 63 -4.28 5.07 1.43
CA VAL A 63 -3.76 3.82 1.98
C VAL A 63 -4.59 2.67 1.42
N VAL A 64 -3.96 1.65 0.87
CA VAL A 64 -4.62 0.43 0.40
C VAL A 64 -4.24 -0.74 1.29
N LEU A 65 -5.25 -1.41 1.82
CA LEU A 65 -5.07 -2.62 2.62
C LEU A 65 -4.90 -3.83 1.68
N THR A 66 -3.88 -4.63 1.91
CA THR A 66 -3.56 -5.80 1.10
C THR A 66 -3.39 -7.05 1.94
N MET A 67 -3.31 -8.19 1.32
CA MET A 67 -3.11 -9.48 1.98
C MET A 67 -4.18 -9.76 3.06
N TYR A 68 -5.39 -9.27 2.84
CA TYR A 68 -6.50 -9.48 3.76
C TYR A 68 -6.95 -10.95 3.74
N ASP A 69 -6.96 -11.55 4.91
CA ASP A 69 -7.46 -12.91 5.11
C ASP A 69 -8.67 -12.89 6.05
N SER A 70 -9.86 -13.09 5.49
CA SER A 70 -11.11 -13.06 6.23
C SER A 70 -11.24 -14.16 7.29
N ARG A 71 -10.37 -15.19 7.23
CA ARG A 71 -10.33 -16.28 8.20
C ARG A 71 -9.61 -15.90 9.49
N THR A 72 -8.90 -14.77 9.52
CA THR A 72 -8.10 -14.36 10.68
C THR A 72 -8.68 -13.12 11.34
N ASN A 73 -8.69 -13.12 12.68
CA ASN A 73 -9.01 -11.93 13.46
C ASN A 73 -7.96 -10.84 13.32
N LEU A 74 -6.71 -11.23 13.09
CA LEU A 74 -5.59 -10.30 12.91
C LEU A 74 -5.84 -9.35 11.72
N SER A 75 -6.25 -9.89 10.57
CA SER A 75 -6.56 -9.04 9.40
C SER A 75 -7.65 -8.02 9.71
N ALA A 76 -8.72 -8.44 10.38
CA ALA A 76 -9.80 -7.52 10.78
C ALA A 76 -9.31 -6.44 11.74
N GLN A 77 -8.47 -6.80 12.71
CA GLN A 77 -7.91 -5.84 13.67
C GLN A 77 -7.02 -4.81 12.97
N VAL A 78 -6.17 -5.23 12.04
CA VAL A 78 -5.32 -4.31 11.26
C VAL A 78 -6.18 -3.34 10.45
N VAL A 79 -7.23 -3.85 9.79
CA VAL A 79 -8.17 -3.01 9.03
C VAL A 79 -8.79 -1.95 9.92
N ASP A 80 -9.31 -2.34 11.08
CA ASP A 80 -9.96 -1.40 12.01
C ASP A 80 -9.00 -0.32 12.50
N GLN A 81 -7.79 -0.71 12.88
CA GLN A 81 -6.77 0.23 13.35
C GLN A 81 -6.33 1.21 12.27
N VAL A 82 -6.12 0.73 11.05
CA VAL A 82 -5.74 1.58 9.91
C VAL A 82 -6.88 2.54 9.55
N LYS A 83 -8.12 2.07 9.56
CA LYS A 83 -9.29 2.92 9.30
C LYS A 83 -9.49 3.97 10.39
N GLU A 84 -9.27 3.62 11.64
CA GLU A 84 -9.35 4.56 12.75
C GLU A 84 -8.32 5.68 12.62
N TYR A 85 -7.08 5.34 12.22
CA TYR A 85 -5.99 6.30 12.09
C TYR A 85 -6.11 7.18 10.83
N PHE A 86 -6.46 6.60 9.68
CA PHE A 86 -6.45 7.30 8.38
C PHE A 86 -7.82 7.77 7.90
N GLY A 87 -8.89 7.20 8.43
CA GLY A 87 -10.25 7.56 8.04
C GLY A 87 -10.51 7.48 6.53
N ALA A 88 -10.90 8.59 5.94
CA ALA A 88 -11.24 8.67 4.52
C ALA A 88 -10.06 8.47 3.56
N LYS A 89 -8.82 8.49 4.06
CA LYS A 89 -7.63 8.19 3.23
C LYS A 89 -7.50 6.71 2.89
N VAL A 90 -8.14 5.82 3.64
CA VAL A 90 -8.16 4.39 3.30
C VAL A 90 -9.05 4.18 2.09
N PHE A 91 -8.52 3.50 1.08
CA PHE A 91 -9.31 3.13 -0.09
C PHE A 91 -10.39 2.11 0.27
N GLY A 92 -11.56 2.20 -0.37
CA GLY A 92 -12.63 1.22 -0.20
C GLY A 92 -12.26 -0.18 -0.68
N ALA A 93 -11.41 -0.27 -1.70
CA ALA A 93 -10.88 -1.53 -2.18
C ALA A 93 -9.90 -2.13 -1.17
N ILE A 94 -10.16 -3.36 -0.73
CA ILE A 94 -9.26 -4.15 0.12
C ILE A 94 -8.79 -5.36 -0.70
N ILE A 95 -7.49 -5.48 -0.90
CA ILE A 95 -6.92 -6.56 -1.72
C ILE A 95 -6.81 -7.83 -0.86
N PRO A 96 -7.49 -8.91 -1.23
CA PRO A 96 -7.45 -10.14 -0.47
C PRO A 96 -6.14 -10.90 -0.67
N ARG A 97 -5.81 -11.74 0.28
CA ARG A 97 -4.83 -12.80 0.07
C ARG A 97 -5.41 -13.78 -0.94
N ASN A 98 -4.81 -13.87 -2.13
CA ASN A 98 -5.35 -14.61 -3.25
C ASN A 98 -4.22 -15.32 -4.00
N VAL A 99 -4.37 -16.65 -4.17
CA VAL A 99 -3.38 -17.50 -4.83
C VAL A 99 -3.12 -17.04 -6.28
N ARG A 100 -4.15 -16.62 -6.99
CA ARG A 100 -4.02 -16.14 -8.38
C ARG A 100 -3.13 -14.91 -8.49
N LEU A 101 -3.20 -14.00 -7.51
CA LEU A 101 -2.29 -12.85 -7.44
C LEU A 101 -0.85 -13.28 -7.24
N SER A 102 -0.61 -14.32 -6.45
CA SER A 102 0.72 -14.87 -6.22
C SER A 102 1.27 -15.61 -7.43
N GLU A 103 0.42 -16.24 -8.22
CA GLU A 103 0.81 -17.02 -9.41
C GLU A 103 1.09 -16.15 -10.64
N ALA A 104 0.36 -15.06 -10.82
CA ALA A 104 0.42 -14.21 -12.01
C ALA A 104 1.85 -13.77 -12.39
N PRO A 105 2.70 -13.30 -11.45
CA PRO A 105 4.08 -12.94 -11.78
C PRO A 105 4.90 -14.09 -12.33
N SER A 106 4.67 -15.33 -11.88
CA SER A 106 5.35 -16.52 -12.39
C SER A 106 5.04 -16.80 -13.86
N HIS A 107 3.91 -16.32 -14.35
CA HIS A 107 3.48 -16.42 -15.74
C HIS A 107 3.79 -15.15 -16.55
N GLY A 108 4.44 -14.17 -15.94
CA GLY A 108 4.78 -12.91 -16.59
C GLY A 108 3.57 -12.10 -17.03
N LYS A 109 2.42 -12.26 -16.35
CA LYS A 109 1.16 -11.61 -16.72
C LYS A 109 0.59 -10.81 -15.56
N PRO A 110 -0.01 -9.65 -15.83
CA PRO A 110 -0.81 -8.97 -14.82
C PRO A 110 -2.07 -9.81 -14.53
N ILE A 111 -2.62 -9.64 -13.32
CA ILE A 111 -3.77 -10.43 -12.88
C ILE A 111 -4.98 -10.30 -13.81
N SER A 112 -5.17 -9.15 -14.42
CA SER A 112 -6.26 -8.91 -15.38
C SER A 112 -6.21 -9.82 -16.60
N TYR A 113 -5.03 -10.25 -17.01
CA TYR A 113 -4.80 -11.18 -18.11
C TYR A 113 -4.65 -12.63 -17.65
N TYR A 114 -4.07 -12.84 -16.46
CA TYR A 114 -3.86 -14.18 -15.94
C TYR A 114 -5.17 -14.82 -15.47
N ASP A 115 -5.93 -14.12 -14.63
CA ASP A 115 -7.26 -14.52 -14.18
C ASP A 115 -8.12 -13.30 -13.88
N GLY A 116 -8.69 -12.72 -14.94
CA GLY A 116 -9.49 -11.49 -14.84
C GLY A 116 -10.80 -11.63 -14.06
N LYS A 117 -11.23 -12.86 -13.81
CA LYS A 117 -12.45 -13.16 -13.02
C LYS A 117 -12.15 -13.44 -11.56
N SER A 118 -10.87 -13.51 -11.17
CA SER A 118 -10.49 -13.74 -9.79
C SER A 118 -10.91 -12.58 -8.88
N LYS A 119 -11.08 -12.87 -7.59
CA LYS A 119 -11.38 -11.84 -6.59
C LYS A 119 -10.26 -10.80 -6.53
N GLY A 120 -9.01 -11.22 -6.67
CA GLY A 120 -7.88 -10.32 -6.74
C GLY A 120 -7.97 -9.34 -7.89
N ALA A 121 -8.29 -9.81 -9.10
CA ALA A 121 -8.48 -8.95 -10.27
C ALA A 121 -9.63 -7.95 -10.08
N GLU A 122 -10.76 -8.41 -9.55
CA GLU A 122 -11.91 -7.56 -9.23
C GLU A 122 -11.54 -6.43 -8.28
N MET A 123 -10.84 -6.74 -7.20
CA MET A 123 -10.47 -5.74 -6.21
C MET A 123 -9.42 -4.75 -6.72
N TYR A 124 -8.49 -5.18 -7.59
CA TYR A 124 -7.57 -4.25 -8.23
C TYR A 124 -8.27 -3.33 -9.23
N ARG A 125 -9.28 -3.78 -9.94
CA ARG A 125 -10.12 -2.88 -10.77
C ARG A 125 -10.85 -1.85 -9.91
N PHE A 126 -11.41 -2.28 -8.79
CA PHE A 126 -12.07 -1.39 -7.84
C PHE A 126 -11.08 -0.37 -7.27
N LEU A 127 -9.86 -0.80 -6.92
CA LEU A 127 -8.81 0.12 -6.50
C LEU A 127 -8.50 1.16 -7.58
N ALA A 128 -8.39 0.74 -8.83
CA ALA A 128 -8.15 1.66 -9.95
C ALA A 128 -9.25 2.73 -10.07
N GLU A 129 -10.50 2.34 -9.93
CA GLU A 129 -11.65 3.26 -9.91
C GLU A 129 -11.53 4.26 -8.74
N ASN A 130 -11.21 3.78 -7.54
CA ASN A 130 -11.02 4.65 -6.38
C ASN A 130 -9.89 5.66 -6.60
N VAL A 131 -8.79 5.23 -7.22
CA VAL A 131 -7.65 6.12 -7.52
C VAL A 131 -8.06 7.19 -8.54
N ILE A 132 -8.75 6.80 -9.60
CA ILE A 132 -9.24 7.74 -10.63
C ILE A 132 -10.17 8.79 -10.00
N GLU A 133 -11.09 8.38 -9.15
CA GLU A 133 -11.97 9.30 -8.43
C GLU A 133 -11.19 10.33 -7.60
N ARG A 134 -10.19 9.87 -6.84
CA ARG A 134 -9.37 10.77 -6.01
C ARG A 134 -8.48 11.70 -6.83
N CYS A 135 -8.11 11.31 -8.03
CA CYS A 135 -7.37 12.15 -8.96
C CYS A 135 -8.26 13.09 -9.76
N GLY A 136 -9.57 13.16 -9.47
CA GLY A 136 -10.53 14.04 -10.13
C GLY A 136 -11.04 13.55 -11.49
N GLY A 137 -11.02 12.24 -11.71
CA GLY A 137 -11.58 11.62 -12.92
C GLY A 137 -10.79 11.91 -14.20
N ARG A 138 -9.52 12.27 -14.07
CA ARG A 138 -8.64 12.58 -15.21
C ARG A 138 -8.00 11.34 -15.79
#